data_8765b5185e4ee34c16eeab584d97fa11
#
_entry.id   8765b5185e4ee34c16eeab584d97fa11
#
_cell.length_a   1.000
_cell.length_b   1.000
_cell.length_c   1.000
_cell.angle_alpha   90.00
_cell.angle_beta   90.00
_cell.angle_gamma   90.00
#
_symmetry.space_group_name_H-M   'P 1'
#
loop_
_entity.id
_entity.type
_entity.pdbx_description
1 polymer ?
#
loop_
_entity_poly.entity_id
_entity_poly.type
_entity_poly.pdbx_seq_one_letter_code
_entity_poly.pdbx_strand_id
1 'polypeptide(L)'
;MTIRPPDPGEPRRPLGPRDPGDAWVIADSGEKYWGRFGAAGLPAHDPERGILLQHRVSWSHFGGTWGIPGGARHEGESATDAAIRESQEEAGVPGDALRPLFTSILDRGVWTYTTLVATVVLPFEPVIADPESYA
;
A
#
# COMPACT_ATOMS: atom_id res chain seq x y z
N MET A 1 4.48 22.88 0.25
CA MET A 1 4.60 21.44 0.54
C MET A 1 5.83 21.18 1.38
N THR A 2 5.70 20.33 2.36
CA THR A 2 6.80 19.94 3.25
C THR A 2 6.93 18.42 3.26
N ILE A 3 8.15 17.91 3.21
CA ILE A 3 8.42 16.48 3.38
C ILE A 3 8.92 16.28 4.80
N ARG A 4 8.25 15.40 5.55
CA ARG A 4 8.58 15.10 6.93
C ARG A 4 8.91 13.61 7.08
N PRO A 5 10.09 13.26 7.67
CA PRO A 5 10.41 11.87 7.96
C PRO A 5 9.37 11.25 8.90
N PRO A 6 9.23 9.93 8.91
CA PRO A 6 8.34 9.27 9.86
C PRO A 6 8.82 9.47 11.29
N ASP A 7 7.88 9.51 12.24
CA ASP A 7 8.23 9.49 13.65
C ASP A 7 8.81 8.11 14.02
N PRO A 8 9.58 8.01 15.10
CA PRO A 8 10.07 6.71 15.55
C PRO A 8 8.92 5.71 15.72
N GLY A 9 9.03 4.56 15.06
CA GLY A 9 8.01 3.52 15.09
C GLY A 9 6.87 3.68 14.09
N GLU A 10 6.91 4.68 13.19
CA GLU A 10 5.85 4.87 12.19
C GLU A 10 6.40 4.73 10.75
N PRO A 11 5.73 4.00 9.84
CA PRO A 11 4.91 2.86 10.21
C PRO A 11 5.78 1.78 10.84
N ARG A 12 5.20 0.84 11.56
CA ARG A 12 5.97 -0.21 12.22
C ARG A 12 6.48 -1.20 11.19
N ARG A 13 7.74 -1.05 10.81
CA ARG A 13 8.42 -1.96 9.90
C ARG A 13 9.38 -2.83 10.67
N PRO A 14 9.28 -4.16 10.58
CA PRO A 14 10.09 -5.04 11.41
C PRO A 14 11.57 -5.08 11.03
N LEU A 15 11.90 -4.90 9.76
CA LEU A 15 13.25 -5.17 9.28
C LEU A 15 13.68 -4.19 8.19
N GLY A 16 14.99 -3.95 8.13
CA GLY A 16 15.65 -3.27 7.04
C GLY A 16 15.62 -1.75 7.11
N PRO A 17 16.47 -1.11 6.31
CA PRO A 17 16.49 0.34 6.20
C PRO A 17 15.21 0.84 5.53
N ARG A 18 14.79 2.04 5.92
CA ARG A 18 13.65 2.68 5.27
C ARG A 18 14.04 3.23 3.92
N ASP A 19 13.11 3.14 2.97
CA ASP A 19 13.26 3.81 1.68
C ASP A 19 12.98 5.31 1.85
N PRO A 20 13.65 6.20 1.08
CA PRO A 20 13.31 7.64 1.10
C PRO A 20 11.85 7.96 0.81
N GLY A 21 11.12 7.05 0.17
CA GLY A 21 9.67 7.20 -0.06
C GLY A 21 8.84 7.09 1.20
N ASP A 22 9.37 6.52 2.28
CA ASP A 22 8.67 6.36 3.55
C ASP A 22 8.73 7.67 4.33
N ALA A 23 7.96 8.64 3.90
CA ALA A 23 7.89 9.96 4.51
C ALA A 23 6.51 10.58 4.29
N TRP A 24 6.19 11.55 5.13
CA TRP A 24 4.95 12.32 5.01
C TRP A 24 5.12 13.47 4.02
N VAL A 25 4.09 13.67 3.21
CA VAL A 25 3.94 14.88 2.39
C VAL A 25 2.90 15.75 3.09
N ILE A 26 3.28 16.96 3.45
CA ILE A 26 2.37 17.90 4.10
C ILE A 26 2.07 19.03 3.09
N ALA A 27 0.81 19.14 2.68
CA ALA A 27 0.37 20.17 1.78
C ALA A 27 0.33 21.52 2.48
N ASP A 28 0.30 22.61 1.72
CA ASP A 28 0.19 23.96 2.29
C ASP A 28 -1.10 24.14 3.08
N SER A 29 -2.14 23.38 2.75
CA SER A 29 -3.40 23.33 3.51
C SER A 29 -3.29 22.67 4.87
N GLY A 30 -2.17 21.98 5.16
CA GLY A 30 -1.99 21.19 6.37
C GLY A 30 -2.38 19.73 6.23
N GLU A 31 -2.97 19.33 5.10
CA GLU A 31 -3.30 17.92 4.86
C GLU A 31 -2.03 17.10 4.74
N LYS A 32 -2.07 15.89 5.28
CA LYS A 32 -0.90 15.03 5.45
C LYS A 32 -1.14 13.71 4.73
N TYR A 33 -0.19 13.33 3.87
CA TYR A 33 -0.25 12.11 3.08
C TYR A 33 1.00 11.28 3.26
N TRP A 34 0.84 9.96 3.35
CA TRP A 34 1.97 9.04 3.47
C TRP A 34 2.48 8.62 2.10
N GLY A 35 3.77 8.84 1.87
CA GLY A 35 4.47 8.47 0.65
C GLY A 35 5.03 9.66 -0.09
N ARG A 36 6.34 9.90 0.04
CA ARG A 36 7.01 11.04 -0.60
C ARG A 36 6.83 11.06 -2.11
N PHE A 37 6.88 9.88 -2.74
CA PHE A 37 6.75 9.73 -4.19
C PHE A 37 5.35 9.29 -4.61
N GLY A 38 4.37 9.43 -3.72
CA GLY A 38 3.04 8.91 -3.87
C GLY A 38 2.88 7.54 -3.23
N ALA A 39 1.67 7.03 -3.25
CA ALA A 39 1.34 5.72 -2.71
C ALA A 39 0.57 4.90 -3.75
N ALA A 40 0.52 3.60 -3.54
CA ALA A 40 -0.19 2.70 -4.44
C ALA A 40 -0.79 1.54 -3.66
N GLY A 41 -1.91 1.02 -4.14
CA GLY A 41 -2.56 -0.12 -3.55
C GLY A 41 -3.17 -1.03 -4.60
N LEU A 42 -3.50 -2.26 -4.19
CA LEU A 42 -3.97 -3.29 -5.09
C LEU A 42 -5.16 -4.04 -4.51
N PRO A 43 -6.39 -3.78 -5.00
CA PRO A 43 -7.50 -4.66 -4.74
C PRO A 43 -7.40 -5.87 -5.68
N ALA A 44 -7.14 -7.05 -5.12
CA ALA A 44 -7.11 -8.30 -5.86
C ALA A 44 -8.51 -8.89 -5.89
N HIS A 45 -9.08 -9.00 -7.09
CA HIS A 45 -10.43 -9.54 -7.28
C HIS A 45 -10.35 -11.01 -7.71
N ASP A 46 -10.85 -11.88 -6.85
CA ASP A 46 -11.01 -13.30 -7.15
C ASP A 46 -12.46 -13.52 -7.57
N PRO A 47 -12.73 -14.06 -8.78
CA PRO A 47 -14.11 -14.28 -9.24
C PRO A 47 -14.96 -15.15 -8.32
N GLU A 48 -14.34 -16.01 -7.51
CA GLU A 48 -15.04 -16.90 -6.59
C GLU A 48 -15.11 -16.36 -5.16
N ARG A 49 -14.05 -15.65 -4.72
CA ARG A 49 -13.89 -15.26 -3.32
C ARG A 49 -14.13 -13.77 -3.06
N GLY A 50 -14.17 -12.94 -4.09
CA GLY A 50 -14.37 -11.51 -3.96
C GLY A 50 -13.05 -10.75 -3.87
N ILE A 51 -13.09 -9.57 -3.24
CA ILE A 51 -11.93 -8.68 -3.14
C ILE A 51 -11.17 -8.96 -1.85
N LEU A 52 -9.85 -9.09 -1.97
CA LEU A 52 -8.98 -9.26 -0.81
C LEU A 52 -8.86 -7.94 -0.03
N LEU A 53 -9.22 -7.99 1.23
CA LEU A 53 -9.04 -6.89 2.17
C LEU A 53 -8.15 -7.33 3.31
N GLN A 54 -7.39 -6.39 3.88
CA GLN A 54 -6.64 -6.63 5.10
C GLN A 54 -7.25 -5.85 6.25
N HIS A 55 -7.21 -6.45 7.43
CA HIS A 55 -7.64 -5.80 8.67
C HIS A 55 -6.43 -5.12 9.29
N ARG A 56 -6.46 -3.79 9.34
CA ARG A 56 -5.33 -3.00 9.85
C ARG A 56 -5.29 -3.08 11.37
N VAL A 57 -4.08 -3.25 11.92
CA VAL A 57 -3.90 -3.27 13.37
C VAL A 57 -4.10 -1.88 13.97
N SER A 58 -4.40 -1.83 15.28
CA SER A 58 -4.83 -0.58 15.94
C SER A 58 -3.76 0.52 15.98
N TRP A 59 -2.47 0.17 15.88
CA TRP A 59 -1.39 1.17 15.92
C TRP A 59 -1.02 1.73 14.53
N SER A 60 -1.57 1.17 13.45
CA SER A 60 -1.29 1.67 12.10
C SER A 60 -2.16 2.87 11.78
N HIS A 61 -1.80 3.59 10.70
CA HIS A 61 -2.66 4.65 10.17
C HIS A 61 -3.98 4.02 9.73
N PHE A 62 -5.12 4.55 10.18
CA PHE A 62 -6.45 3.94 10.03
C PHE A 62 -6.55 2.55 10.66
N GLY A 63 -5.84 2.31 11.77
CA GLY A 63 -5.90 1.03 12.49
C GLY A 63 -7.30 0.66 12.90
N GLY A 64 -7.59 -0.64 12.89
CA GLY A 64 -8.91 -1.19 13.21
C GLY A 64 -9.87 -1.22 12.04
N THR A 65 -9.51 -0.70 10.85
CA THR A 65 -10.35 -0.71 9.66
C THR A 65 -9.90 -1.76 8.66
N TRP A 66 -10.78 -2.13 7.73
CA TRP A 66 -10.45 -2.97 6.60
C TRP A 66 -10.06 -2.11 5.41
N GLY A 67 -9.04 -2.52 4.68
CA GLY A 67 -8.58 -1.79 3.51
C GLY A 67 -7.85 -2.69 2.53
N ILE A 68 -7.55 -2.16 1.35
CA ILE A 68 -6.75 -2.87 0.36
C ILE A 68 -5.29 -2.82 0.76
N PRO A 69 -4.47 -3.84 0.41
CA PRO A 69 -3.02 -3.75 0.59
C PRO A 69 -2.45 -2.59 -0.21
N GLY A 70 -1.55 -1.83 0.40
CA GLY A 70 -0.91 -0.70 -0.26
C GLY A 70 0.05 0.03 0.66
N GLY A 71 0.78 0.97 0.10
CA GLY A 71 1.73 1.78 0.84
C GLY A 71 2.50 2.74 -0.05
N ALA A 72 3.55 3.33 0.51
CA ALA A 72 4.38 4.31 -0.17
C ALA A 72 5.19 3.67 -1.30
N ARG A 73 5.30 4.39 -2.42
CA ARG A 73 6.20 4.02 -3.50
C ARG A 73 7.65 4.24 -3.06
N HIS A 74 8.54 3.34 -3.47
CA HIS A 74 9.98 3.54 -3.32
C HIS A 74 10.49 4.56 -4.34
N GLU A 75 11.65 5.15 -4.06
CA GLU A 75 12.30 6.03 -5.01
C GLU A 75 12.58 5.29 -6.32
N GLY A 76 12.15 5.86 -7.44
CA GLY A 76 12.31 5.28 -8.76
C GLY A 76 11.39 4.11 -9.10
N GLU A 77 10.50 3.73 -8.20
CA GLU A 77 9.56 2.63 -8.41
C GLU A 77 8.28 3.12 -9.11
N SER A 78 7.78 2.36 -10.07
CA SER A 78 6.48 2.67 -10.68
C SER A 78 5.35 2.41 -9.68
N ALA A 79 4.21 3.06 -9.90
CA ALA A 79 3.03 2.83 -9.07
C ALA A 79 2.53 1.39 -9.16
N THR A 80 2.58 0.80 -10.37
CA THR A 80 2.18 -0.60 -10.58
C THR A 80 3.07 -1.56 -9.79
N ASP A 81 4.38 -1.38 -9.86
CA ASP A 81 5.32 -2.22 -9.12
C ASP A 81 5.16 -2.05 -7.62
N ALA A 82 4.92 -0.82 -7.16
CA ALA A 82 4.67 -0.55 -5.75
C ALA A 82 3.40 -1.26 -5.25
N ALA A 83 2.32 -1.22 -6.02
CA ALA A 83 1.06 -1.88 -5.64
C ALA A 83 1.26 -3.40 -5.51
N ILE A 84 1.97 -4.01 -6.46
CA ILE A 84 2.25 -5.46 -6.43
C ILE A 84 3.15 -5.79 -5.25
N ARG A 85 4.22 -5.04 -5.05
CA ARG A 85 5.16 -5.25 -3.94
C ARG A 85 4.45 -5.14 -2.59
N GLU A 86 3.66 -4.10 -2.39
CA GLU A 86 2.95 -3.90 -1.12
C GLU A 86 1.95 -5.01 -0.85
N SER A 87 1.23 -5.49 -1.86
CA SER A 87 0.29 -6.60 -1.67
C SER A 87 1.01 -7.90 -1.29
N GLN A 88 2.21 -8.11 -1.83
CA GLN A 88 3.03 -9.27 -1.48
C GLN A 88 3.57 -9.15 -0.05
N GLU A 89 4.07 -7.98 0.32
CA GLU A 89 4.62 -7.76 1.67
C GLU A 89 3.55 -7.83 2.75
N GLU A 90 2.38 -7.27 2.51
CA GLU A 90 1.33 -7.16 3.53
C GLU A 90 0.42 -8.37 3.62
N ALA A 91 0.10 -9.00 2.49
CA ALA A 91 -0.90 -10.05 2.43
C ALA A 91 -0.42 -11.33 1.75
N GLY A 92 0.86 -11.40 1.37
CA GLY A 92 1.42 -12.60 0.75
C GLY A 92 0.87 -12.90 -0.63
N VAL A 93 0.42 -11.89 -1.38
CA VAL A 93 -0.15 -12.08 -2.71
C VAL A 93 0.98 -12.31 -3.72
N PRO A 94 1.06 -13.49 -4.37
CA PRO A 94 2.09 -13.72 -5.38
C PRO A 94 1.82 -12.87 -6.62
N GLY A 95 2.86 -12.19 -7.12
CA GLY A 95 2.71 -11.32 -8.29
C GLY A 95 2.26 -12.08 -9.54
N ASP A 96 2.72 -13.33 -9.71
CA ASP A 96 2.35 -14.19 -10.85
C ASP A 96 0.93 -14.75 -10.76
N ALA A 97 0.27 -14.62 -9.60
CA ALA A 97 -1.14 -14.99 -9.44
C ALA A 97 -2.09 -13.89 -9.92
N LEU A 98 -1.57 -12.73 -10.30
CA LEU A 98 -2.35 -11.55 -10.64
C LEU A 98 -2.25 -11.19 -12.10
N ARG A 99 -3.37 -10.75 -12.67
CA ARG A 99 -3.39 -10.09 -13.98
C ARG A 99 -3.90 -8.68 -13.79
N PRO A 100 -3.04 -7.66 -13.99
CA PRO A 100 -3.48 -6.27 -13.92
C PRO A 100 -4.55 -5.96 -14.97
N LEU A 101 -5.57 -5.21 -14.57
CA LEU A 101 -6.67 -4.81 -15.46
C LEU A 101 -6.58 -3.33 -15.82
N PHE A 102 -6.48 -2.45 -14.82
CA PHE A 102 -6.37 -1.01 -15.04
C PHE A 102 -5.88 -0.32 -13.78
N THR A 103 -5.46 0.93 -13.93
CA THR A 103 -5.11 1.79 -12.81
C THR A 103 -6.08 2.96 -12.70
N SER A 104 -6.28 3.43 -11.47
CA SER A 104 -7.05 4.63 -11.17
C SER A 104 -6.21 5.51 -10.28
N ILE A 105 -6.08 6.80 -10.62
CA ILE A 105 -5.21 7.73 -9.90
C ILE A 105 -6.06 8.77 -9.18
N LEU A 106 -5.90 8.85 -7.86
CA LEU A 106 -6.42 9.95 -7.07
C LEU A 106 -5.31 10.99 -6.94
N ASP A 107 -5.51 12.15 -7.54
CA ASP A 107 -4.53 13.23 -7.56
C ASP A 107 -4.93 14.30 -6.55
N ARG A 108 -4.04 14.57 -5.59
CA ARG A 108 -4.21 15.61 -4.57
C ARG A 108 -3.25 16.78 -4.77
N GLY A 109 -2.71 16.94 -5.98
CA GLY A 109 -1.77 18.00 -6.31
C GLY A 109 -0.34 17.65 -5.90
N VAL A 110 -0.06 17.68 -4.61
CA VAL A 110 1.29 17.38 -4.08
C VAL A 110 1.51 15.88 -3.87
N TRP A 111 0.48 15.06 -4.01
CA TRP A 111 0.51 13.63 -3.71
C TRP A 111 -0.50 12.90 -4.57
N THR A 112 -0.18 11.65 -4.93
CA THR A 112 -1.09 10.79 -5.67
C THR A 112 -1.23 9.44 -4.99
N TYR A 113 -2.41 8.84 -5.14
CA TYR A 113 -2.64 7.44 -4.78
C TYR A 113 -3.09 6.69 -6.03
N THR A 114 -2.33 5.68 -6.42
CA THR A 114 -2.65 4.85 -7.59
C THR A 114 -3.22 3.52 -7.14
N THR A 115 -4.42 3.21 -7.59
CA THR A 115 -5.05 1.90 -7.35
C THR A 115 -4.85 1.04 -8.59
N LEU A 116 -4.15 -0.08 -8.43
CA LEU A 116 -4.02 -1.09 -9.48
C LEU A 116 -5.08 -2.17 -9.27
N VAL A 117 -6.10 -2.17 -10.10
CA VAL A 117 -7.12 -3.22 -10.06
C VAL A 117 -6.60 -4.43 -10.82
N ALA A 118 -6.54 -5.57 -10.14
CA ALA A 118 -6.03 -6.82 -10.70
C ALA A 118 -7.00 -7.97 -10.42
N THR A 119 -7.03 -8.95 -11.32
CA THR A 119 -7.80 -10.18 -11.12
C THR A 119 -6.87 -11.33 -10.75
N VAL A 120 -7.35 -12.22 -9.89
CA VAL A 120 -6.62 -13.42 -9.49
C VAL A 120 -6.77 -14.47 -10.58
N VAL A 121 -5.66 -14.96 -11.11
CA VAL A 121 -5.63 -15.97 -12.18
C VAL A 121 -5.06 -17.31 -11.70
N LEU A 122 -4.38 -17.31 -10.54
CA LEU A 122 -3.89 -18.52 -9.89
C LEU A 122 -4.33 -18.53 -8.43
N PRO A 123 -4.88 -19.63 -7.92
CA PRO A 123 -5.30 -19.68 -6.51
C PRO A 123 -4.12 -19.48 -5.57
N PHE A 124 -4.36 -18.75 -4.47
CA PHE A 124 -3.39 -18.61 -3.39
C PHE A 124 -4.14 -18.37 -2.08
N GLU A 125 -3.46 -18.57 -0.96
CA GLU A 125 -3.99 -18.23 0.36
C GLU A 125 -3.27 -17.00 0.89
N PRO A 126 -4.00 -15.91 1.17
CA PRO A 126 -3.40 -14.75 1.79
C PRO A 126 -2.82 -15.08 3.15
N VAL A 127 -1.71 -14.43 3.51
CA VAL A 127 -1.07 -14.60 4.81
C VAL A 127 -0.80 -13.24 5.42
N ILE A 128 -0.72 -13.20 6.75
CA ILE A 128 -0.28 -12.00 7.45
C ILE A 128 1.23 -11.92 7.30
N ALA A 129 1.70 -11.01 6.45
CA ALA A 129 3.12 -10.86 6.16
C ALA A 129 3.71 -9.56 6.74
N ASP A 130 2.86 -8.65 7.19
CA ASP A 130 3.24 -7.35 7.73
C ASP A 130 2.64 -7.20 9.13
N PRO A 131 3.43 -6.73 10.14
CA PRO A 131 2.90 -6.56 11.50
C PRO A 131 1.81 -5.51 11.63
N GLU A 132 1.53 -4.74 10.61
CA GLU A 132 0.42 -3.79 10.56
C GLU A 132 -0.89 -4.43 10.10
N SER A 133 -0.88 -5.73 9.82
CA SER A 133 -2.06 -6.49 9.38
C SER A 133 -2.23 -7.73 10.23
N TYR A 134 -3.46 -8.12 10.54
CA TYR A 134 -3.74 -9.37 11.29
C TYR A 134 -4.95 -10.15 10.75
N ALA A 135 -5.34 -9.93 9.52
CA ALA A 135 -6.43 -10.71 8.94
C ALA A 135 -6.30 -10.86 7.42
#